data_5375fed37306b1b74b4b0f2b0043970a
#
_entry.id   5375fed37306b1b74b4b0f2b0043970a
#
_cell.length_a   1.000
_cell.length_b   1.000
_cell.length_c   1.000
_cell.angle_alpha   90.00
_cell.angle_beta   90.00
_cell.angle_gamma   90.00
#
_symmetry.space_group_name_H-M   'P 1'
#
loop_
_entity.id
_entity.type
_entity.pdbx_description
1 polymer ?
#
loop_
_entity_poly.entity_id
_entity_poly.type
_entity_poly.pdbx_seq_one_letter_code
_entity_poly.pdbx_strand_id
1 'polypeptide(L)'
;MKIVILTGSPRKGGNTQIMAEAFAKGARRAQHEVVLLDVAAMNIHGCLGCQYCFAHHGECVQKDDMAKVFAALSDADMLVFASPIYWFDITAQMKTTIDRLYAGGSTGFPFHKTALLLNAGADHVFDAAIAQYKAMTSYLKWEDMGIIAIPNMEKKGSMAVCPQLAQVEELGAQLQSI
;
A
#
# COMPACT_ATOMS: atom_id res chain seq x y z
N MET A 1 -14.03 2.69 -9.93
CA MET A 1 -13.53 2.72 -8.53
C MET A 1 -12.49 3.81 -8.37
N LYS A 2 -12.37 4.37 -7.17
CA LYS A 2 -11.21 5.16 -6.75
C LYS A 2 -10.24 4.26 -6.00
N ILE A 3 -9.02 4.18 -6.48
CA ILE A 3 -7.96 3.31 -5.96
C ILE A 3 -6.85 4.18 -5.39
N VAL A 4 -6.50 3.99 -4.13
CA VAL A 4 -5.36 4.64 -3.50
C VAL A 4 -4.20 3.65 -3.41
N ILE A 5 -3.03 4.05 -3.91
CA ILE A 5 -1.79 3.25 -3.87
C ILE A 5 -0.81 3.96 -2.94
N LEU A 6 -0.42 3.31 -1.85
CA LEU A 6 0.64 3.77 -0.95
C LEU A 6 1.97 3.16 -1.39
N THR A 7 2.98 3.99 -1.61
CA THR A 7 4.35 3.53 -1.91
C THR A 7 5.27 3.80 -0.72
N GLY A 8 5.85 2.73 -0.18
CA GLY A 8 6.70 2.77 1.02
C GLY A 8 8.21 2.77 0.72
N SER A 9 8.62 2.99 -0.52
CA SER A 9 10.05 2.96 -0.87
C SER A 9 10.71 4.33 -0.72
N PRO A 10 11.81 4.47 0.06
CA PRO A 10 12.56 5.72 0.13
C PRO A 10 13.39 5.99 -1.14
N ARG A 11 13.48 5.05 -2.07
CA ARG A 11 14.24 5.19 -3.33
C ARG A 11 13.36 5.82 -4.41
N LYS A 12 13.45 7.13 -4.62
CA LYS A 12 12.75 7.83 -5.73
C LYS A 12 13.11 7.22 -7.09
N GLY A 13 12.10 6.94 -7.93
CA GLY A 13 12.29 6.25 -9.22
C GLY A 13 12.81 4.81 -9.04
N GLY A 14 12.56 4.19 -7.89
CA GLY A 14 12.96 2.82 -7.58
C GLY A 14 11.98 1.76 -8.08
N ASN A 15 12.33 0.50 -7.84
CA ASN A 15 11.56 -0.66 -8.32
C ASN A 15 10.10 -0.67 -7.83
N THR A 16 9.87 -0.28 -6.58
CA THR A 16 8.52 -0.20 -6.01
C THR A 16 7.66 0.86 -6.69
N GLN A 17 8.24 2.02 -7.00
CA GLN A 17 7.51 3.07 -7.71
C GLN A 17 7.15 2.61 -9.13
N ILE A 18 8.08 2.00 -9.86
CA ILE A 18 7.82 1.45 -11.20
C ILE A 18 6.70 0.40 -11.14
N MET A 19 6.73 -0.46 -10.14
CA MET A 19 5.71 -1.48 -9.91
C MET A 19 4.33 -0.85 -9.64
N ALA A 20 4.26 0.15 -8.75
CA ALA A 20 3.03 0.88 -8.43
C ALA A 20 2.47 1.63 -9.64
N GLU A 21 3.33 2.24 -10.46
CA GLU A 21 2.95 2.93 -11.70
C GLU A 21 2.41 1.96 -12.77
N ALA A 22 2.97 0.75 -12.86
CA ALA A 22 2.46 -0.29 -13.77
C ALA A 22 1.04 -0.73 -13.36
N PHE A 23 0.81 -0.97 -12.06
CA PHE A 23 -0.53 -1.26 -11.55
C PHE A 23 -1.49 -0.10 -11.86
N ALA A 24 -1.07 1.13 -11.57
CA ALA A 24 -1.87 2.33 -11.82
C ALA A 24 -2.21 2.49 -13.32
N LYS A 25 -1.28 2.17 -14.21
CA LYS A 25 -1.51 2.19 -15.66
C LYS A 25 -2.58 1.18 -16.06
N GLY A 26 -2.52 -0.04 -15.54
CA GLY A 26 -3.54 -1.08 -15.77
C GLY A 26 -4.91 -0.64 -15.26
N ALA A 27 -4.98 -0.14 -14.03
CA ALA A 27 -6.22 0.32 -13.42
C ALA A 27 -6.86 1.51 -14.18
N ARG A 28 -6.05 2.48 -14.62
CA ARG A 28 -6.54 3.60 -15.46
C ARG A 28 -7.03 3.13 -16.82
N ARG A 29 -6.40 2.11 -17.42
CA ARG A 29 -6.89 1.49 -18.66
C ARG A 29 -8.28 0.88 -18.47
N ALA A 30 -8.58 0.36 -17.28
CA ALA A 30 -9.89 -0.13 -16.88
C ALA A 30 -10.84 0.99 -16.34
N GLN A 31 -10.52 2.26 -16.63
CA GLN A 31 -11.31 3.44 -16.30
C GLN A 31 -11.47 3.68 -14.78
N HIS A 32 -10.50 3.26 -13.96
CA HIS A 32 -10.46 3.59 -12.55
C HIS A 32 -9.71 4.90 -12.29
N GLU A 33 -10.17 5.67 -11.31
CA GLU A 33 -9.41 6.79 -10.75
C GLU A 33 -8.30 6.23 -9.87
N VAL A 34 -7.06 6.74 -10.03
CA VAL A 34 -5.92 6.25 -9.24
C VAL A 34 -5.14 7.40 -8.64
N VAL A 35 -5.00 7.36 -7.33
CA VAL A 35 -4.18 8.27 -6.52
C VAL A 35 -2.96 7.51 -6.01
N LEU A 36 -1.75 8.00 -6.29
CA LEU A 36 -0.51 7.47 -5.71
C LEU A 36 -0.01 8.41 -4.61
N LEU A 37 0.32 7.85 -3.46
CA LEU A 37 0.90 8.55 -2.33
C LEU A 37 2.25 7.92 -1.95
N ASP A 38 3.31 8.70 -2.03
CA ASP A 38 4.66 8.31 -1.59
C ASP A 38 4.77 8.53 -0.07
N VAL A 39 4.32 7.54 0.72
CA VAL A 39 4.35 7.64 2.18
C VAL A 39 5.77 7.62 2.75
N ALA A 40 6.75 7.14 1.98
CA ALA A 40 8.15 7.20 2.38
C ALA A 40 8.74 8.62 2.35
N ALA A 41 8.14 9.52 1.58
CA ALA A 41 8.52 10.93 1.53
C ALA A 41 7.67 11.82 2.45
N MET A 42 6.67 11.27 3.12
CA MET A 42 5.79 11.99 4.03
C MET A 42 6.35 12.03 5.45
N ASN A 43 6.04 13.11 6.18
CA ASN A 43 6.33 13.21 7.60
C ASN A 43 5.19 12.54 8.39
N ILE A 44 5.29 11.23 8.60
CA ILE A 44 4.33 10.42 9.37
C ILE A 44 5.06 9.81 10.56
N HIS A 45 4.61 10.14 11.78
CA HIS A 45 5.17 9.58 13.01
C HIS A 45 4.47 8.28 13.40
N GLY A 46 5.17 7.43 14.16
CA GLY A 46 4.63 6.17 14.68
C GLY A 46 3.40 6.38 15.56
N CYS A 47 2.51 5.40 15.59
CA CYS A 47 1.35 5.42 16.46
C CYS A 47 1.78 5.42 17.94
N LEU A 48 1.21 6.32 18.75
CA LEU A 48 1.52 6.44 20.18
C LEU A 48 0.74 5.42 21.04
N GLY A 49 -0.21 4.67 20.47
CA GLY A 49 -1.09 3.78 21.24
C GLY A 49 -1.99 4.48 22.27
N CYS A 50 -2.16 5.79 22.15
CA CYS A 50 -2.85 6.63 23.13
C CYS A 50 -4.37 6.50 23.11
N GLN A 51 -4.94 5.82 22.13
CA GLN A 51 -6.39 5.62 21.93
C GLN A 51 -7.23 6.91 21.80
N TYR A 52 -6.61 8.06 21.63
CA TYR A 52 -7.30 9.33 21.44
C TYR A 52 -8.33 9.27 20.30
N CYS A 53 -8.00 8.60 19.20
CA CYS A 53 -8.86 8.46 18.04
C CYS A 53 -10.19 7.75 18.33
N PHE A 54 -10.23 6.82 19.28
CA PHE A 54 -11.46 6.12 19.66
C PHE A 54 -12.45 7.06 20.39
N ALA A 55 -11.95 8.01 21.16
CA ALA A 55 -12.78 9.01 21.83
C ALA A 55 -13.14 10.21 20.93
N HIS A 56 -12.49 10.34 19.75
CA HIS A 56 -12.60 11.52 18.88
C HIS A 56 -12.93 11.13 17.43
N HIS A 57 -13.82 10.15 17.24
CA HIS A 57 -14.38 9.77 15.92
C HIS A 57 -13.31 9.53 14.83
N GLY A 58 -12.21 8.86 15.16
CA GLY A 58 -11.14 8.57 14.23
C GLY A 58 -10.10 9.67 14.06
N GLU A 59 -10.26 10.84 14.71
CA GLU A 59 -9.27 11.90 14.67
C GLU A 59 -8.02 11.52 15.45
N CYS A 60 -6.84 11.64 14.85
CA CYS A 60 -5.58 11.40 15.54
C CYS A 60 -5.09 12.64 16.25
N VAL A 61 -4.52 12.47 17.47
CA VAL A 61 -3.89 13.58 18.22
C VAL A 61 -2.67 14.15 17.49
N GLN A 62 -1.97 13.33 16.71
CA GLN A 62 -0.80 13.78 15.96
C GLN A 62 -1.22 14.53 14.68
N LYS A 63 -0.67 15.73 14.51
CA LYS A 63 -0.93 16.62 13.36
C LYS A 63 0.25 16.54 12.40
N ASP A 64 0.23 15.52 11.54
CA ASP A 64 1.29 15.24 10.56
C ASP A 64 0.67 14.87 9.18
N ASP A 65 1.51 14.40 8.24
CA ASP A 65 1.06 14.09 6.88
C ASP A 65 0.08 12.92 6.79
N MET A 66 -0.17 12.18 7.88
CA MET A 66 -1.19 11.13 7.90
C MET A 66 -2.59 11.68 7.55
N ALA A 67 -2.83 12.96 7.83
CA ALA A 67 -4.07 13.63 7.42
C ALA A 67 -4.29 13.59 5.89
N LYS A 68 -3.22 13.67 5.08
CA LYS A 68 -3.29 13.56 3.61
C LYS A 68 -3.66 12.14 3.17
N VAL A 69 -3.15 11.13 3.90
CA VAL A 69 -3.50 9.72 3.63
C VAL A 69 -4.98 9.49 3.92
N PHE A 70 -5.49 9.94 5.08
CA PHE A 70 -6.91 9.82 5.41
C PHE A 70 -7.80 10.59 4.43
N ALA A 71 -7.40 11.78 4.00
CA ALA A 71 -8.14 12.54 2.99
C ALA A 71 -8.24 11.79 1.66
N ALA A 72 -7.16 11.11 1.22
CA ALA A 72 -7.20 10.30 0.01
C ALA A 72 -8.06 9.04 0.15
N LEU A 73 -8.11 8.47 1.37
CA LEU A 73 -8.87 7.26 1.66
C LEU A 73 -10.36 7.51 1.94
N SER A 74 -10.80 8.76 2.15
CA SER A 74 -12.15 9.09 2.63
C SER A 74 -13.29 8.67 1.68
N ASP A 75 -12.98 8.49 0.40
CA ASP A 75 -13.91 8.07 -0.67
C ASP A 75 -13.27 7.00 -1.57
N ALA A 76 -12.25 6.29 -1.07
CA ALA A 76 -11.61 5.22 -1.81
C ALA A 76 -12.45 3.93 -1.78
N ASP A 77 -12.42 3.19 -2.88
CA ASP A 77 -13.02 1.85 -3.00
C ASP A 77 -11.99 0.75 -2.74
N MET A 78 -10.70 1.05 -2.95
CA MET A 78 -9.61 0.10 -2.84
C MET A 78 -8.32 0.75 -2.34
N LEU A 79 -7.58 0.01 -1.49
CA LEU A 79 -6.25 0.38 -1.00
C LEU A 79 -5.20 -0.63 -1.45
N VAL A 80 -4.13 -0.14 -2.09
CA VAL A 80 -2.99 -0.95 -2.54
C VAL A 80 -1.75 -0.57 -1.73
N PHE A 81 -1.08 -1.58 -1.17
CA PHE A 81 0.18 -1.43 -0.48
C PHE A 81 1.32 -1.83 -1.41
N ALA A 82 2.27 -0.93 -1.68
CA ALA A 82 3.45 -1.21 -2.49
C ALA A 82 4.72 -0.92 -1.68
N SER A 83 5.51 -1.96 -1.37
CA SER A 83 6.70 -1.83 -0.53
C SER A 83 7.85 -2.71 -1.03
N PRO A 84 9.11 -2.24 -0.95
CA PRO A 84 10.22 -3.17 -1.00
C PRO A 84 10.29 -3.93 0.33
N ILE A 85 10.95 -5.08 0.33
CA ILE A 85 11.30 -5.79 1.56
C ILE A 85 12.63 -5.24 2.08
N TYR A 86 12.62 -4.75 3.31
CA TYR A 86 13.82 -4.36 4.07
C TYR A 86 13.88 -5.21 5.34
N TRP A 87 14.96 -5.96 5.48
CA TRP A 87 15.19 -6.84 6.63
C TRP A 87 13.97 -7.74 6.93
N PHE A 88 13.54 -8.49 5.89
CA PHE A 88 12.47 -9.50 5.90
C PHE A 88 11.03 -8.99 6.06
N ASP A 89 10.79 -7.67 6.08
CA ASP A 89 9.44 -7.12 6.18
C ASP A 89 9.29 -5.88 5.28
N ILE A 90 8.08 -5.32 5.22
CA ILE A 90 7.82 -4.02 4.60
C ILE A 90 8.69 -2.93 5.23
N THR A 91 8.88 -1.82 4.53
CA THR A 91 9.67 -0.71 5.08
C THR A 91 9.04 -0.13 6.34
N ALA A 92 9.89 0.43 7.22
CA ALA A 92 9.43 1.13 8.41
C ALA A 92 8.45 2.26 8.09
N GLN A 93 8.65 2.99 6.98
CA GLN A 93 7.77 4.05 6.52
C GLN A 93 6.36 3.53 6.18
N MET A 94 6.28 2.41 5.46
CA MET A 94 5.01 1.75 5.17
C MET A 94 4.36 1.23 6.45
N LYS A 95 5.13 0.56 7.31
CA LYS A 95 4.63 0.03 8.59
C LYS A 95 4.10 1.14 9.50
N THR A 96 4.81 2.26 9.59
CA THR A 96 4.35 3.45 10.34
C THR A 96 3.00 3.94 9.83
N THR A 97 2.84 4.00 8.50
CA THR A 97 1.55 4.40 7.89
C THR A 97 0.44 3.39 8.21
N ILE A 98 0.72 2.09 8.11
CA ILE A 98 -0.25 1.03 8.46
C ILE A 98 -0.65 1.13 9.93
N ASP A 99 0.30 1.33 10.86
CA ASP A 99 -0.02 1.49 12.29
C ASP A 99 -0.93 2.69 12.55
N ARG A 100 -0.77 3.75 11.77
CA ARG A 100 -1.59 4.95 11.88
C ARG A 100 -2.99 4.79 11.26
N LEU A 101 -3.22 3.79 10.38
CA LEU A 101 -4.57 3.43 9.93
C LEU A 101 -5.47 2.98 11.09
N TYR A 102 -4.89 2.61 12.23
CA TYR A 102 -5.64 2.28 13.46
C TYR A 102 -6.69 3.36 13.83
N ALA A 103 -6.41 4.62 13.57
CA ALA A 103 -7.35 5.71 13.81
C ALA A 103 -8.63 5.56 12.97
N GLY A 104 -8.50 5.20 11.69
CA GLY A 104 -9.64 4.91 10.82
C GLY A 104 -10.43 3.66 11.22
N GLY A 105 -9.78 2.70 11.88
CA GLY A 105 -10.43 1.49 12.37
C GLY A 105 -11.54 1.75 13.40
N SER A 106 -11.52 2.90 14.09
CA SER A 106 -12.57 3.27 15.06
C SER A 106 -13.89 3.69 14.41
N THR A 107 -13.84 4.17 13.16
CA THR A 107 -15.02 4.63 12.40
C THR A 107 -15.34 3.74 11.20
N GLY A 108 -14.45 2.80 10.87
CA GLY A 108 -14.47 1.99 9.66
C GLY A 108 -13.81 2.69 8.48
N PHE A 109 -13.58 1.91 7.44
CA PHE A 109 -13.02 2.39 6.17
C PHE A 109 -14.08 2.33 5.07
N PRO A 110 -14.11 3.29 4.12
CA PRO A 110 -15.04 3.22 3.00
C PRO A 110 -14.68 2.09 2.02
N PHE A 111 -13.39 1.73 1.93
CA PHE A 111 -12.91 0.65 1.08
C PHE A 111 -12.96 -0.71 1.81
N HIS A 112 -13.10 -1.76 1.03
CA HIS A 112 -13.01 -3.15 1.50
C HIS A 112 -12.21 -4.05 0.55
N LYS A 113 -11.63 -3.49 -0.51
CA LYS A 113 -10.72 -4.17 -1.44
C LYS A 113 -9.30 -3.74 -1.20
N THR A 114 -8.36 -4.69 -1.23
CA THR A 114 -6.94 -4.40 -1.07
C THR A 114 -6.08 -5.23 -2.01
N ALA A 115 -4.84 -4.79 -2.26
CA ALA A 115 -3.82 -5.59 -2.93
C ALA A 115 -2.44 -5.30 -2.33
N LEU A 116 -1.51 -6.24 -2.50
CA LEU A 116 -0.15 -6.12 -2.00
C LEU A 116 0.87 -6.31 -3.13
N LEU A 117 1.73 -5.31 -3.31
CA LEU A 117 2.80 -5.30 -4.29
C LEU A 117 4.15 -5.25 -3.57
N LEU A 118 4.94 -6.31 -3.68
CA LEU A 118 6.23 -6.43 -3.01
C LEU A 118 7.37 -6.63 -4.01
N ASN A 119 8.53 -6.10 -3.70
CA ASN A 119 9.77 -6.42 -4.40
C ASN A 119 10.94 -6.54 -3.43
N ALA A 120 11.93 -7.34 -3.76
CA ALA A 120 13.11 -7.56 -2.92
C ALA A 120 14.36 -7.84 -3.77
N GLY A 121 15.55 -7.56 -3.23
CA GLY A 121 16.82 -7.94 -3.84
C GLY A 121 17.05 -9.46 -3.83
N ALA A 122 16.53 -10.16 -2.80
CA ALA A 122 16.67 -11.59 -2.62
C ALA A 122 15.33 -12.31 -2.81
N ASP A 123 15.40 -13.62 -3.00
CA ASP A 123 14.25 -14.53 -2.96
C ASP A 123 13.99 -15.05 -1.54
N HIS A 124 12.82 -15.66 -1.31
CA HIS A 124 12.43 -16.27 -0.01
C HIS A 124 12.45 -15.31 1.19
N VAL A 125 12.15 -14.02 0.98
CA VAL A 125 12.15 -12.98 2.04
C VAL A 125 10.79 -12.30 2.22
N PHE A 126 9.74 -12.79 1.58
CA PHE A 126 8.43 -12.14 1.53
C PHE A 126 7.45 -12.63 2.61
N ASP A 127 7.70 -13.77 3.24
CA ASP A 127 6.74 -14.51 4.05
C ASP A 127 6.17 -13.68 5.20
N ALA A 128 7.02 -12.94 5.93
CA ALA A 128 6.57 -12.12 7.05
C ALA A 128 5.63 -10.99 6.59
N ALA A 129 5.99 -10.26 5.52
CA ALA A 129 5.17 -9.19 4.97
C ALA A 129 3.83 -9.71 4.43
N ILE A 130 3.83 -10.87 3.76
CA ILE A 130 2.61 -11.50 3.26
C ILE A 130 1.73 -12.01 4.42
N ALA A 131 2.33 -12.61 5.44
CA ALA A 131 1.60 -13.07 6.62
C ALA A 131 0.95 -11.91 7.37
N GLN A 132 1.67 -10.80 7.57
CA GLN A 132 1.14 -9.58 8.19
C GLN A 132 -0.04 -9.02 7.40
N TYR A 133 0.09 -8.89 6.07
CA TYR A 133 -0.99 -8.42 5.20
C TYR A 133 -2.22 -9.32 5.28
N LYS A 134 -2.06 -10.65 5.18
CA LYS A 134 -3.16 -11.62 5.28
C LYS A 134 -3.85 -11.57 6.65
N ALA A 135 -3.11 -11.44 7.74
CA ALA A 135 -3.68 -11.31 9.07
C ALA A 135 -4.52 -10.03 9.19
N MET A 136 -4.03 -8.91 8.68
CA MET A 136 -4.72 -7.62 8.68
C MET A 136 -6.01 -7.67 7.83
N THR A 137 -5.94 -8.16 6.60
CA THR A 137 -7.09 -8.23 5.68
C THR A 137 -8.17 -9.18 6.20
N SER A 138 -7.76 -10.32 6.76
CA SER A 138 -8.68 -11.28 7.39
C SER A 138 -9.40 -10.66 8.60
N TYR A 139 -8.67 -9.97 9.49
CA TYR A 139 -9.23 -9.33 10.68
C TYR A 139 -10.21 -8.21 10.32
N LEU A 140 -9.86 -7.37 9.33
CA LEU A 140 -10.65 -6.23 8.87
C LEU A 140 -11.72 -6.62 7.83
N LYS A 141 -11.78 -7.89 7.44
CA LYS A 141 -12.68 -8.44 6.41
C LYS A 141 -12.53 -7.71 5.06
N TRP A 142 -11.29 -7.36 4.71
CA TRP A 142 -10.98 -6.79 3.42
C TRP A 142 -10.76 -7.91 2.39
N GLU A 143 -11.29 -7.72 1.20
CA GLU A 143 -11.09 -8.62 0.07
C GLU A 143 -9.70 -8.42 -0.52
N ASP A 144 -8.94 -9.53 -0.61
CA ASP A 144 -7.61 -9.53 -1.25
C ASP A 144 -7.77 -9.69 -2.76
N MET A 145 -7.47 -8.64 -3.51
CA MET A 145 -7.54 -8.61 -4.97
C MET A 145 -6.27 -9.18 -5.62
N GLY A 146 -5.22 -9.46 -4.86
CA GLY A 146 -4.01 -10.11 -5.32
C GLY A 146 -2.75 -9.66 -4.60
N ILE A 147 -1.81 -10.58 -4.52
CA ILE A 147 -0.47 -10.38 -3.98
C ILE A 147 0.54 -10.67 -5.10
N ILE A 148 1.39 -9.69 -5.43
CA ILE A 148 2.50 -9.89 -6.35
C ILE A 148 3.81 -9.57 -5.61
N ALA A 149 4.73 -10.55 -5.59
CA ALA A 149 6.04 -10.46 -4.97
C ALA A 149 7.12 -10.79 -6.00
N ILE A 150 7.98 -9.81 -6.31
CA ILE A 150 9.00 -9.93 -7.36
C ILE A 150 10.39 -9.90 -6.73
N PRO A 151 11.13 -11.02 -6.74
CA PRO A 151 12.50 -11.10 -6.24
C PRO A 151 13.53 -10.54 -7.23
N ASN A 152 14.80 -10.54 -6.84
CA ASN A 152 15.96 -10.17 -7.67
C ASN A 152 15.94 -8.71 -8.15
N MET A 153 15.33 -7.82 -7.36
CA MET A 153 15.18 -6.38 -7.62
C MET A 153 16.20 -5.54 -6.84
N GLU A 154 17.44 -5.99 -6.69
CA GLU A 154 18.47 -5.29 -5.95
C GLU A 154 18.87 -3.97 -6.61
N LYS A 155 19.08 -4.00 -7.94
CA LYS A 155 19.48 -2.83 -8.70
C LYS A 155 18.28 -1.88 -8.90
N LYS A 156 18.47 -0.60 -8.59
CA LYS A 156 17.47 0.44 -8.82
C LYS A 156 17.09 0.49 -10.30
N GLY A 157 15.77 0.44 -10.58
CA GLY A 157 15.24 0.54 -11.94
C GLY A 157 15.17 -0.80 -12.69
N SER A 158 15.68 -1.91 -12.14
CA SER A 158 15.63 -3.22 -12.80
C SER A 158 14.20 -3.72 -13.03
N MET A 159 13.24 -3.24 -12.25
CA MET A 159 11.81 -3.54 -12.45
C MET A 159 11.31 -3.14 -13.85
N ALA A 160 11.85 -2.08 -14.44
CA ALA A 160 11.41 -1.58 -15.75
C ALA A 160 11.59 -2.59 -16.91
N VAL A 161 12.54 -3.52 -16.76
CA VAL A 161 12.82 -4.57 -17.74
C VAL A 161 12.44 -5.97 -17.23
N CYS A 162 11.77 -6.04 -16.09
CA CYS A 162 11.33 -7.30 -15.50
C CYS A 162 10.10 -7.84 -16.23
N PRO A 163 10.13 -9.08 -16.77
CA PRO A 163 8.96 -9.65 -17.45
C PRO A 163 7.71 -9.74 -16.58
N GLN A 164 7.88 -9.94 -15.26
CA GLN A 164 6.78 -10.03 -14.30
C GLN A 164 6.05 -8.68 -14.09
N LEU A 165 6.62 -7.56 -14.53
CA LEU A 165 5.96 -6.25 -14.46
C LEU A 165 4.63 -6.25 -15.25
N ALA A 166 4.53 -7.04 -16.32
CA ALA A 166 3.29 -7.19 -17.09
C ALA A 166 2.15 -7.78 -16.25
N GLN A 167 2.44 -8.68 -15.31
CA GLN A 167 1.45 -9.26 -14.40
C GLN A 167 0.90 -8.20 -13.43
N VAL A 168 1.74 -7.23 -13.03
CA VAL A 168 1.32 -6.12 -12.16
C VAL A 168 0.38 -5.18 -12.91
N GLU A 169 0.68 -4.84 -14.16
CA GLU A 169 -0.21 -4.02 -15.00
C GLU A 169 -1.53 -4.75 -15.25
N GLU A 170 -1.48 -6.04 -15.52
CA GLU A 170 -2.66 -6.86 -15.78
C GLU A 170 -3.56 -6.99 -14.54
N LEU A 171 -2.98 -7.15 -13.33
CA LEU A 171 -3.75 -7.15 -12.08
C LEU A 171 -4.58 -5.86 -11.94
N GLY A 172 -3.97 -4.70 -12.23
CA GLY A 172 -4.70 -3.43 -12.23
C GLY A 172 -5.79 -3.35 -13.30
N ALA A 173 -5.55 -3.94 -14.48
CA ALA A 173 -6.50 -3.90 -15.60
C ALA A 173 -7.70 -4.85 -15.45
N GLN A 174 -7.56 -5.93 -14.67
CA GLN A 174 -8.62 -6.92 -14.44
C GLN A 174 -9.58 -6.54 -13.31
N LEU A 175 -9.32 -5.43 -12.60
CA LEU A 175 -10.22 -4.97 -11.54
C LEU A 175 -11.59 -4.60 -12.13
N GLN A 176 -12.64 -5.19 -11.57
CA GLN A 176 -14.01 -4.89 -11.97
C GLN A 176 -14.63 -3.83 -11.05
N SER A 177 -15.33 -2.87 -11.65
CA SER A 177 -16.22 -2.00 -10.89
C SER A 177 -17.37 -2.84 -10.33
N ILE A 178 -17.77 -2.57 -9.12
CA ILE A 178 -18.95 -3.15 -8.49
C ILE A 178 -20.18 -2.59 -9.17
#